data_509636ee10a241102b96639202d5b744
#
_entry.id   509636ee10a241102b96639202d5b744
#
_cell.length_a   1.000
_cell.length_b   1.000
_cell.length_c   1.000
_cell.angle_alpha   90.00
_cell.angle_beta   90.00
_cell.angle_gamma   90.00
#
_symmetry.space_group_name_H-M   'P 1'
#
loop_
_entity.id
_entity.type
_entity.pdbx_description
1 polymer ?
#
loop_
_entity_poly.entity_id
_entity_poly.type
_entity_poly.pdbx_seq_one_letter_code
_entity_poly.pdbx_strand_id
1 'polypeptide(L)'
;MLMMIAGLTMAAQVPLDSCRNMALRNNKAILIANEKINAAGYQRSEAKSAYLPALDLQATYLYNQKNISLIAEDALLPTKSFNPATGGYDFNILTDATGKPVMVNGQPVPSQVALLPKSALTYDIHNVFAGALTLTQPVYFGGKIKAMNEITRYAEDLAKAMRNKAMEDVVYQVDAAYWQVVSLRAKHDLAESYVQLLDTLNYNVNAMVKQGVATKADALSVAVKLNEANVDLTKVKNGLALSRMLLAQLCGLPSTTVMTLADEGKQQIDDTSMPATAYNMDDVYARRQDLNALQLGAKIYEQKAKVEMASMLPQLAVMGMYSVSNPNSFNGYANKFAGAFSVGAVLKVPLWHWGGNYNKYRAARTEAVIKNIEIADARDKIELQVNQASFKTQEAVKTRMATMSNLEKANENLRIAKVGFKEGVMPVDNVMAAHTAWLKANSEAIDAQIDVLLCNVYLSKVLGTMKY
;
A
#
# COMPACT_ATOMS: atom_id res chain seq x y z
N MET A 1 -29.27 -6.51 2.03
CA MET A 1 -29.94 -7.67 1.43
C MET A 1 -29.23 -8.90 1.97
N LEU A 2 -29.73 -9.45 3.07
CA LEU A 2 -29.19 -10.64 3.74
C LEU A 2 -29.62 -11.87 2.92
N MET A 3 -28.70 -12.50 2.21
CA MET A 3 -28.95 -13.82 1.65
C MET A 3 -28.72 -14.87 2.74
N MET A 4 -29.80 -15.46 3.23
CA MET A 4 -29.80 -16.70 3.99
C MET A 4 -29.09 -17.78 3.16
N ILE A 5 -27.94 -18.23 3.64
CA ILE A 5 -27.31 -19.46 3.17
C ILE A 5 -27.98 -20.59 3.94
N ALA A 6 -28.95 -21.23 3.28
CA ALA A 6 -29.54 -22.46 3.73
C ALA A 6 -28.46 -23.54 3.89
N GLY A 7 -28.42 -24.19 5.03
CA GLY A 7 -27.52 -25.29 5.32
C GLY A 7 -27.72 -26.46 4.35
N LEU A 8 -26.72 -26.67 3.50
CA LEU A 8 -26.50 -27.97 2.87
C LEU A 8 -25.37 -28.67 3.64
N THR A 9 -25.75 -29.54 4.56
CA THR A 9 -24.89 -30.52 5.19
C THR A 9 -24.66 -31.69 4.22
N MET A 10 -23.93 -31.49 3.17
CA MET A 10 -23.06 -32.48 2.55
C MET A 10 -21.64 -31.85 2.65
N ALA A 11 -20.73 -32.55 3.31
CA ALA A 11 -19.34 -32.15 3.37
C ALA A 11 -18.74 -32.25 1.97
N ALA A 12 -19.07 -31.27 1.13
CA ALA A 12 -18.45 -31.15 -0.18
C ALA A 12 -16.95 -30.95 0.04
N GLN A 13 -16.16 -31.91 -0.41
CA GLN A 13 -14.71 -31.84 -0.35
C GLN A 13 -14.26 -30.64 -1.19
N VAL A 14 -13.54 -29.71 -0.56
CA VAL A 14 -13.12 -28.46 -1.18
C VAL A 14 -11.78 -28.68 -1.89
N PRO A 15 -11.72 -28.60 -3.22
CA PRO A 15 -10.46 -28.69 -3.96
C PRO A 15 -9.63 -27.42 -3.81
N LEU A 16 -8.32 -27.52 -4.06
CA LEU A 16 -7.36 -26.43 -3.97
C LEU A 16 -7.79 -25.18 -4.77
N ASP A 17 -8.25 -25.38 -6.01
CA ASP A 17 -8.68 -24.26 -6.86
C ASP A 17 -9.88 -23.51 -6.32
N SER A 18 -10.78 -24.20 -5.61
CA SER A 18 -11.88 -23.51 -4.91
C SER A 18 -11.38 -22.66 -3.74
N CYS A 19 -10.38 -23.11 -2.99
CA CYS A 19 -9.74 -22.33 -1.94
C CYS A 19 -9.04 -21.09 -2.52
N ARG A 20 -8.31 -21.23 -3.61
CA ARG A 20 -7.69 -20.11 -4.35
C ARG A 20 -8.73 -19.08 -4.78
N ASN A 21 -9.81 -19.54 -5.43
CA ASN A 21 -10.89 -18.66 -5.89
C ASN A 21 -11.60 -17.92 -4.75
N MET A 22 -11.86 -18.59 -3.62
CA MET A 22 -12.42 -17.94 -2.45
C MET A 22 -11.47 -16.87 -1.90
N ALA A 23 -10.19 -17.18 -1.79
CA ALA A 23 -9.19 -16.23 -1.31
C ALA A 23 -9.05 -15.02 -2.24
N LEU A 24 -9.01 -15.23 -3.56
CA LEU A 24 -8.91 -14.13 -4.53
C LEU A 24 -10.11 -13.17 -4.47
N ARG A 25 -11.28 -13.65 -4.07
CA ARG A 25 -12.49 -12.82 -3.94
C ARG A 25 -12.63 -12.15 -2.59
N ASN A 26 -12.25 -12.84 -1.50
CA ASN A 26 -12.64 -12.44 -0.14
C ASN A 26 -11.45 -12.06 0.74
N ASN A 27 -10.20 -12.35 0.33
CA ASN A 27 -9.03 -12.07 1.16
C ASN A 27 -8.83 -10.55 1.33
N LYS A 28 -8.70 -10.13 2.58
CA LYS A 28 -8.60 -8.70 2.94
C LYS A 28 -7.38 -8.00 2.32
N ALA A 29 -6.27 -8.71 2.12
CA ALA A 29 -5.08 -8.12 1.49
C ALA A 29 -5.36 -7.72 0.03
N ILE A 30 -6.13 -8.54 -0.71
CA ILE A 30 -6.53 -8.24 -2.09
C ILE A 30 -7.56 -7.11 -2.13
N LEU A 31 -8.54 -7.12 -1.21
CA LEU A 31 -9.52 -6.03 -1.10
C LEU A 31 -8.82 -4.70 -0.82
N ILE A 32 -7.87 -4.67 0.13
CA ILE A 32 -7.04 -3.48 0.41
C ILE A 32 -6.26 -3.05 -0.82
N ALA A 33 -5.69 -3.99 -1.59
CA ALA A 33 -4.94 -3.68 -2.80
C ALA A 33 -5.84 -3.07 -3.89
N ASN A 34 -7.08 -3.53 -4.02
CA ASN A 34 -8.08 -2.94 -4.93
C ASN A 34 -8.43 -1.51 -4.53
N GLU A 35 -8.64 -1.23 -3.22
CA GLU A 35 -8.91 0.13 -2.76
C GLU A 35 -7.71 1.07 -2.95
N LYS A 36 -6.48 0.56 -2.89
CA LYS A 36 -5.29 1.33 -3.25
C LYS A 36 -5.26 1.73 -4.74
N ILE A 37 -5.77 0.86 -5.64
CA ILE A 37 -5.92 1.21 -7.06
C ILE A 37 -6.97 2.31 -7.22
N ASN A 38 -8.12 2.20 -6.52
CA ASN A 38 -9.16 3.24 -6.54
C ASN A 38 -8.62 4.58 -6.05
N ALA A 39 -7.88 4.58 -4.93
CA ALA A 39 -7.25 5.78 -4.39
C ALA A 39 -6.25 6.41 -5.40
N ALA A 40 -5.40 5.60 -6.04
CA ALA A 40 -4.48 6.07 -7.06
C ALA A 40 -5.21 6.61 -8.31
N GLY A 41 -6.34 6.01 -8.67
CA GLY A 41 -7.22 6.50 -9.75
C GLY A 41 -7.81 7.88 -9.44
N TYR A 42 -8.24 8.12 -8.19
CA TYR A 42 -8.70 9.45 -7.77
C TYR A 42 -7.57 10.48 -7.77
N GLN A 43 -6.38 10.13 -7.28
CA GLN A 43 -5.18 10.99 -7.34
C GLN A 43 -4.80 11.34 -8.80
N ARG A 44 -4.94 10.38 -9.72
CA ARG A 44 -4.75 10.65 -11.15
C ARG A 44 -5.79 11.60 -11.70
N SER A 45 -7.05 11.49 -11.28
CA SER A 45 -8.12 12.40 -11.69
C SER A 45 -7.91 13.79 -11.11
N GLU A 46 -7.45 13.91 -9.87
CA GLU A 46 -7.02 15.15 -9.23
C GLU A 46 -5.87 15.81 -10.03
N ALA A 47 -4.81 15.06 -10.37
CA ALA A 47 -3.72 15.60 -11.16
C ALA A 47 -4.15 16.09 -12.55
N LYS A 48 -5.16 15.45 -13.18
CA LYS A 48 -5.74 15.91 -14.43
C LYS A 48 -6.49 17.22 -14.28
N SER A 49 -7.15 17.45 -13.14
CA SER A 49 -7.89 18.71 -12.91
C SER A 49 -6.96 19.93 -12.89
N ALA A 50 -5.65 19.74 -12.61
CA ALA A 50 -4.65 20.80 -12.69
C ALA A 50 -4.46 21.42 -14.10
N TYR A 51 -5.00 20.80 -15.16
CA TYR A 51 -5.08 21.40 -16.50
C TYR A 51 -6.27 22.33 -16.67
N LEU A 52 -7.27 22.24 -15.82
CA LEU A 52 -8.52 22.97 -15.92
C LEU A 52 -8.46 24.27 -15.11
N PRO A 53 -9.34 25.26 -15.42
CA PRO A 53 -9.41 26.46 -14.60
C PRO A 53 -9.94 26.14 -13.20
N ALA A 54 -9.29 26.70 -12.19
CA ALA A 54 -9.76 26.69 -10.82
C ALA A 54 -10.64 27.92 -10.56
N LEU A 55 -11.77 27.74 -9.90
CA LEU A 55 -12.69 28.82 -9.49
C LEU A 55 -12.77 28.85 -7.97
N ASP A 56 -12.28 29.94 -7.37
CA ASP A 56 -12.19 30.11 -5.94
C ASP A 56 -13.02 31.32 -5.51
N LEU A 57 -13.78 31.19 -4.42
CA LEU A 57 -14.47 32.28 -3.75
C LEU A 57 -13.80 32.54 -2.41
N GLN A 58 -13.33 33.76 -2.20
CA GLN A 58 -12.79 34.22 -0.92
C GLN A 58 -13.63 35.37 -0.40
N ALA A 59 -14.01 35.33 0.86
CA ALA A 59 -14.69 36.42 1.55
C ALA A 59 -13.95 36.76 2.85
N THR A 60 -13.85 38.05 3.11
CA THR A 60 -13.15 38.58 4.30
C THR A 60 -13.99 39.65 4.97
N TYR A 61 -14.08 39.60 6.27
CA TYR A 61 -14.60 40.70 7.11
C TYR A 61 -13.49 41.17 8.04
N LEU A 62 -13.29 42.49 8.06
CA LEU A 62 -12.31 43.13 8.96
C LEU A 62 -13.01 44.23 9.74
N TYR A 63 -12.78 44.26 11.01
CA TYR A 63 -13.10 45.41 11.89
C TYR A 63 -11.83 46.19 12.17
N ASN A 64 -11.81 47.47 11.80
CA ASN A 64 -10.69 48.37 12.04
C ASN A 64 -11.05 49.35 13.16
N GLN A 65 -10.12 49.54 14.08
CA GLN A 65 -10.30 50.47 15.20
C GLN A 65 -10.32 51.96 14.77
N LYS A 66 -9.68 52.27 13.63
CA LYS A 66 -9.50 53.66 13.16
C LYS A 66 -9.91 53.79 11.70
N ASN A 67 -10.50 54.94 11.39
CA ASN A 67 -10.76 55.37 10.03
C ASN A 67 -9.50 55.86 9.30
N ILE A 68 -9.49 55.85 7.99
CA ILE A 68 -8.44 56.48 7.18
C ILE A 68 -8.83 57.93 6.90
N SER A 69 -7.97 58.87 7.29
CA SER A 69 -8.08 60.27 6.92
C SER A 69 -6.88 60.68 6.06
N LEU A 70 -7.13 61.34 4.94
CA LEU A 70 -6.08 61.79 4.03
C LEU A 70 -5.42 63.08 4.50
N ILE A 71 -6.04 63.83 5.40
CA ILE A 71 -5.46 65.02 6.03
C ILE A 71 -5.53 64.89 7.56
N ALA A 72 -4.52 65.41 8.25
CA ALA A 72 -4.42 65.32 9.71
C ALA A 72 -5.42 66.23 10.40
N GLU A 73 -5.63 67.42 9.85
CA GLU A 73 -6.48 68.54 10.38
C GLU A 73 -7.25 69.17 9.23
N ASP A 74 -8.21 70.04 9.57
CA ASP A 74 -8.92 70.89 8.60
C ASP A 74 -7.92 71.73 7.81
N ALA A 75 -8.02 71.77 6.51
CA ALA A 75 -7.13 72.51 5.61
C ALA A 75 -7.82 73.76 5.07
N LEU A 76 -7.15 74.86 5.07
CA LEU A 76 -7.57 76.08 4.41
C LEU A 76 -6.91 76.15 3.02
N LEU A 77 -7.71 76.01 2.00
CA LEU A 77 -7.25 76.04 0.58
C LEU A 77 -7.45 77.39 -0.04
N PRO A 78 -6.41 78.00 -0.66
CA PRO A 78 -6.57 79.25 -1.39
C PRO A 78 -7.57 79.05 -2.53
N THR A 79 -8.52 80.00 -2.64
CA THR A 79 -9.47 80.00 -3.74
C THR A 79 -8.92 80.66 -5.01
N LYS A 80 -9.48 80.28 -6.17
CA LYS A 80 -9.20 80.95 -7.45
C LYS A 80 -10.47 81.58 -8.00
N SER A 81 -10.35 82.76 -8.62
CA SER A 81 -11.42 83.37 -9.37
C SER A 81 -11.09 83.41 -10.84
N PHE A 82 -12.13 83.38 -11.69
CA PHE A 82 -11.92 83.50 -13.12
C PHE A 82 -11.48 84.91 -13.48
N ASN A 83 -10.38 85.05 -14.23
CA ASN A 83 -9.87 86.30 -14.71
C ASN A 83 -10.24 86.47 -16.20
N PRO A 84 -11.17 87.36 -16.51
CA PRO A 84 -11.61 87.53 -17.93
C PRO A 84 -10.51 88.06 -18.86
N ALA A 85 -9.47 88.73 -18.30
CA ALA A 85 -8.38 89.27 -19.11
C ALA A 85 -7.38 88.16 -19.59
N THR A 86 -7.18 87.09 -18.79
CA THR A 86 -6.27 86.03 -19.13
C THR A 86 -7.02 84.76 -19.64
N GLY A 87 -8.34 84.68 -19.47
CA GLY A 87 -9.16 83.52 -19.78
C GLY A 87 -8.91 82.32 -18.83
N GLY A 88 -8.16 82.53 -17.72
CA GLY A 88 -7.78 81.49 -16.75
C GLY A 88 -8.31 81.71 -15.32
N TYR A 89 -7.87 80.91 -14.37
CA TYR A 89 -8.19 81.03 -12.96
C TYR A 89 -6.96 81.45 -12.17
N ASP A 90 -6.98 82.70 -11.59
CA ASP A 90 -5.93 83.23 -10.74
C ASP A 90 -6.25 83.03 -9.29
N PHE A 91 -5.23 82.80 -8.43
CA PHE A 91 -5.40 82.76 -6.98
C PHE A 91 -5.88 84.10 -6.47
N ASN A 92 -6.86 84.06 -5.55
CA ASN A 92 -7.34 85.26 -4.84
C ASN A 92 -6.29 85.61 -3.76
N ILE A 93 -5.42 86.57 -4.10
CA ILE A 93 -4.28 87.02 -3.28
C ILE A 93 -4.66 88.36 -2.63
N LEU A 94 -4.30 88.52 -1.36
CA LEU A 94 -4.42 89.83 -0.63
C LEU A 94 -3.38 90.79 -1.21
N THR A 95 -3.82 91.95 -1.65
CA THR A 95 -2.93 93.03 -2.12
C THR A 95 -2.95 94.21 -1.12
N ASP A 96 -1.78 94.86 -1.02
CA ASP A 96 -1.62 96.11 -0.24
C ASP A 96 -2.27 97.34 -0.92
N ALA A 97 -2.21 98.48 -0.34
CA ALA A 97 -2.76 99.74 -0.85
C ALA A 97 -2.07 100.17 -2.20
N THR A 98 -0.96 99.58 -2.58
CA THR A 98 -0.23 99.83 -3.81
C THR A 98 -0.47 98.74 -4.90
N GLY A 99 -1.34 97.75 -4.62
CA GLY A 99 -1.72 96.70 -5.51
C GLY A 99 -0.67 95.52 -5.58
N LYS A 100 0.33 95.52 -4.66
CA LYS A 100 1.28 94.45 -4.58
C LYS A 100 0.82 93.30 -3.66
N PRO A 101 1.12 92.01 -4.01
CA PRO A 101 0.78 90.87 -3.11
C PRO A 101 1.36 91.04 -1.71
N VAL A 102 0.56 90.84 -0.70
CA VAL A 102 1.03 90.74 0.70
C VAL A 102 1.70 89.38 0.89
N MET A 103 2.96 89.42 1.30
CA MET A 103 3.75 88.19 1.48
C MET A 103 3.99 87.91 2.95
N VAL A 104 3.84 86.67 3.38
CA VAL A 104 4.22 86.18 4.71
C VAL A 104 5.09 84.93 4.51
N ASN A 105 6.28 84.90 5.10
CA ASN A 105 7.29 83.87 4.92
C ASN A 105 7.62 83.50 3.44
N GLY A 106 7.59 84.51 2.55
CA GLY A 106 7.88 84.34 1.14
C GLY A 106 6.72 83.73 0.30
N GLN A 107 5.57 83.57 0.90
CA GLN A 107 4.34 83.07 0.25
C GLN A 107 3.26 84.17 0.15
N PRO A 108 2.54 84.30 -0.96
CA PRO A 108 1.43 85.27 -1.07
C PRO A 108 0.26 84.85 -0.15
N VAL A 109 -0.27 85.81 0.62
CA VAL A 109 -1.39 85.58 1.51
C VAL A 109 -2.69 85.47 0.67
N PRO A 110 -3.46 84.40 0.75
CA PRO A 110 -4.73 84.29 0.04
C PRO A 110 -5.77 85.26 0.66
N SER A 111 -6.49 86.03 -0.19
CA SER A 111 -7.57 86.89 0.26
C SER A 111 -8.85 86.16 0.58
N GLN A 112 -9.02 85.00 0.01
CA GLN A 112 -10.15 84.09 0.25
C GLN A 112 -9.67 82.66 0.35
N VAL A 113 -10.14 81.96 1.36
CA VAL A 113 -9.84 80.52 1.60
C VAL A 113 -11.12 79.72 1.67
N ALA A 114 -11.11 78.51 1.12
CA ALA A 114 -12.15 77.52 1.29
C ALA A 114 -11.74 76.53 2.40
N LEU A 115 -12.58 76.30 3.38
CA LEU A 115 -12.36 75.30 4.40
C LEU A 115 -12.59 73.90 3.78
N LEU A 116 -11.56 73.08 3.80
CA LEU A 116 -11.66 71.64 3.51
C LEU A 116 -11.67 70.90 4.87
N PRO A 117 -12.81 70.53 5.38
CA PRO A 117 -12.85 69.84 6.67
C PRO A 117 -12.24 68.44 6.56
N LYS A 118 -11.52 68.01 7.59
CA LYS A 118 -10.94 66.66 7.70
C LYS A 118 -11.98 65.57 7.45
N SER A 119 -13.21 65.77 7.93
CA SER A 119 -14.31 64.82 7.75
C SER A 119 -14.66 64.56 6.29
N ALA A 120 -14.43 65.51 5.36
CA ALA A 120 -14.68 65.34 3.94
C ALA A 120 -13.71 64.38 3.26
N LEU A 121 -12.52 64.19 3.88
CA LEU A 121 -11.46 63.27 3.40
C LEU A 121 -11.20 62.13 4.38
N THR A 122 -12.14 61.86 5.29
CA THR A 122 -12.11 60.71 6.20
C THR A 122 -13.03 59.61 5.67
N TYR A 123 -12.47 58.45 5.43
CA TYR A 123 -13.20 57.29 4.95
C TYR A 123 -13.48 56.34 6.08
N ASP A 124 -14.76 56.00 6.24
CA ASP A 124 -15.20 55.04 7.25
C ASP A 124 -14.87 53.61 6.78
N ILE A 125 -13.87 53.03 7.43
CA ILE A 125 -13.40 51.66 7.21
C ILE A 125 -13.52 50.80 8.47
N HIS A 126 -14.35 51.20 9.46
CA HIS A 126 -14.53 50.37 10.64
C HIS A 126 -14.97 48.97 10.29
N ASN A 127 -15.89 48.80 9.39
CA ASN A 127 -16.38 47.50 8.91
C ASN A 127 -16.06 47.32 7.42
N VAL A 128 -15.15 46.45 7.14
CA VAL A 128 -14.79 46.15 5.75
C VAL A 128 -15.26 44.73 5.40
N PHE A 129 -16.15 44.64 4.42
CA PHE A 129 -16.54 43.38 3.79
C PHE A 129 -15.88 43.34 2.42
N ALA A 130 -15.12 42.29 2.13
CA ALA A 130 -14.52 42.08 0.82
C ALA A 130 -14.76 40.63 0.35
N GLY A 131 -15.15 40.47 -0.90
CA GLY A 131 -15.30 39.19 -1.55
C GLY A 131 -14.61 39.20 -2.91
N ALA A 132 -14.02 38.08 -3.30
CA ALA A 132 -13.42 37.90 -4.61
C ALA A 132 -13.76 36.52 -5.16
N LEU A 133 -14.29 36.47 -6.36
CA LEU A 133 -14.43 35.25 -7.17
C LEU A 133 -13.28 35.26 -8.19
N THR A 134 -12.37 34.28 -8.06
CA THR A 134 -11.16 34.21 -8.87
C THR A 134 -11.19 32.97 -9.75
N LEU A 135 -11.06 33.12 -11.06
CA LEU A 135 -10.84 32.06 -12.02
C LEU A 135 -9.36 32.06 -12.44
N THR A 136 -8.67 30.95 -12.20
CA THR A 136 -7.25 30.82 -12.56
C THR A 136 -7.04 29.69 -13.54
N GLN A 137 -6.53 29.97 -14.74
CA GLN A 137 -6.21 28.98 -15.77
C GLN A 137 -4.69 28.89 -15.94
N PRO A 138 -4.07 27.75 -15.57
CA PRO A 138 -2.69 27.47 -15.93
C PRO A 138 -2.55 27.35 -17.45
N VAL A 139 -1.62 28.11 -18.05
CA VAL A 139 -1.33 28.02 -19.49
C VAL A 139 -0.02 27.26 -19.72
N TYR A 140 1.01 27.63 -18.98
CA TYR A 140 2.31 26.97 -19.03
C TYR A 140 3.01 27.00 -17.68
N PHE A 141 3.44 25.81 -17.21
CA PHE A 141 4.09 25.64 -15.91
C PHE A 141 5.41 24.86 -16.04
N GLY A 142 6.20 25.18 -17.09
CA GLY A 142 7.49 24.51 -17.29
C GLY A 142 7.40 22.99 -17.50
N GLY A 143 6.21 22.45 -17.83
CA GLY A 143 5.97 21.02 -17.92
C GLY A 143 5.63 20.33 -16.59
N LYS A 144 5.53 21.08 -15.46
CA LYS A 144 5.20 20.54 -14.12
C LYS A 144 3.90 19.75 -14.11
N ILE A 145 2.81 20.32 -14.69
CA ILE A 145 1.51 19.66 -14.72
C ILE A 145 1.57 18.35 -15.49
N LYS A 146 2.27 18.30 -16.62
CA LYS A 146 2.48 17.07 -17.40
C LYS A 146 3.23 16.03 -16.59
N ALA A 147 4.35 16.42 -15.95
CA ALA A 147 5.15 15.50 -15.15
C ALA A 147 4.36 14.94 -13.94
N MET A 148 3.55 15.78 -13.27
CA MET A 148 2.67 15.34 -12.18
C MET A 148 1.61 14.34 -12.64
N ASN A 149 1.01 14.55 -13.83
CA ASN A 149 0.07 13.61 -14.42
C ASN A 149 0.74 12.27 -14.78
N GLU A 150 1.98 12.28 -15.27
CA GLU A 150 2.74 11.05 -15.51
C GLU A 150 3.09 10.33 -14.21
N ILE A 151 3.45 11.06 -13.15
CA ILE A 151 3.68 10.48 -11.81
C ILE A 151 2.44 9.73 -11.34
N THR A 152 1.27 10.35 -11.38
CA THR A 152 0.03 9.72 -10.91
C THR A 152 -0.43 8.58 -11.80
N ARG A 153 -0.16 8.64 -13.11
CA ARG A 153 -0.37 7.52 -14.03
C ARG A 153 0.49 6.32 -13.65
N TYR A 154 1.81 6.52 -13.47
CA TYR A 154 2.71 5.45 -13.04
C TYR A 154 2.40 4.96 -11.63
N ALA A 155 1.90 5.82 -10.74
CA ALA A 155 1.45 5.40 -9.40
C ALA A 155 0.23 4.49 -9.45
N GLU A 156 -0.73 4.75 -10.34
CA GLU A 156 -1.88 3.86 -10.58
C GLU A 156 -1.42 2.51 -11.15
N ASP A 157 -0.51 2.52 -12.14
CA ASP A 157 0.03 1.29 -12.72
C ASP A 157 0.87 0.51 -11.70
N LEU A 158 1.62 1.19 -10.82
CA LEU A 158 2.32 0.61 -9.68
C LEU A 158 1.34 -0.08 -8.71
N ALA A 159 0.23 0.57 -8.38
CA ALA A 159 -0.80 -0.02 -7.51
C ALA A 159 -1.39 -1.30 -8.12
N LYS A 160 -1.58 -1.34 -9.46
CA LYS A 160 -2.03 -2.56 -10.19
C LYS A 160 -0.97 -3.68 -10.12
N ALA A 161 0.30 -3.36 -10.34
CA ALA A 161 1.40 -4.33 -10.21
C ALA A 161 1.51 -4.88 -8.78
N MET A 162 1.38 -4.02 -7.77
CA MET A 162 1.37 -4.43 -6.36
C MET A 162 0.16 -5.30 -5.99
N ARG A 163 -1.02 -5.04 -6.59
CA ARG A 163 -2.18 -5.93 -6.44
C ARG A 163 -1.89 -7.30 -7.04
N ASN A 164 -1.33 -7.38 -8.25
CA ASN A 164 -1.01 -8.65 -8.88
C ASN A 164 0.00 -9.44 -8.04
N LYS A 165 1.04 -8.77 -7.52
CA LYS A 165 1.96 -9.38 -6.55
C LYS A 165 1.24 -9.89 -5.30
N ALA A 166 0.31 -9.10 -4.74
CA ALA A 166 -0.46 -9.53 -3.57
C ALA A 166 -1.34 -10.76 -3.88
N MET A 167 -1.89 -10.88 -5.10
CA MET A 167 -2.62 -12.08 -5.54
C MET A 167 -1.71 -13.30 -5.58
N GLU A 168 -0.50 -13.20 -6.15
CA GLU A 168 0.50 -14.26 -6.16
C GLU A 168 0.90 -14.69 -4.73
N ASP A 169 1.11 -13.71 -3.83
CA ASP A 169 1.45 -13.97 -2.44
C ASP A 169 0.31 -14.69 -1.69
N VAL A 170 -0.93 -14.26 -1.89
CA VAL A 170 -2.12 -14.89 -1.28
C VAL A 170 -2.32 -16.30 -1.80
N VAL A 171 -2.23 -16.53 -3.12
CA VAL A 171 -2.37 -17.87 -3.71
C VAL A 171 -1.29 -18.82 -3.16
N TYR A 172 -0.04 -18.37 -3.09
CA TYR A 172 1.03 -19.15 -2.48
C TYR A 172 0.75 -19.51 -1.01
N GLN A 173 0.25 -18.55 -0.22
CA GLN A 173 -0.11 -18.80 1.18
C GLN A 173 -1.28 -19.78 1.32
N VAL A 174 -2.27 -19.70 0.44
CA VAL A 174 -3.41 -20.64 0.40
C VAL A 174 -2.92 -22.04 0.06
N ASP A 175 -2.06 -22.18 -0.96
CA ASP A 175 -1.51 -23.47 -1.34
C ASP A 175 -0.69 -24.09 -0.20
N ALA A 176 0.17 -23.28 0.44
CA ALA A 176 0.95 -23.73 1.60
C ALA A 176 0.06 -24.17 2.77
N ALA A 177 -0.98 -23.40 3.09
CA ALA A 177 -1.93 -23.74 4.16
C ALA A 177 -2.78 -24.97 3.82
N TYR A 178 -3.21 -25.11 2.55
CA TYR A 178 -3.95 -26.27 2.06
C TYR A 178 -3.14 -27.56 2.25
N TRP A 179 -1.92 -27.60 1.72
CA TRP A 179 -1.05 -28.75 1.83
C TRP A 179 -0.61 -29.04 3.26
N GLN A 180 -0.49 -28.00 4.09
CA GLN A 180 -0.26 -28.16 5.54
C GLN A 180 -1.43 -28.86 6.24
N VAL A 181 -2.68 -28.55 5.88
CA VAL A 181 -3.86 -29.26 6.41
C VAL A 181 -3.86 -30.72 5.95
N VAL A 182 -3.55 -30.99 4.67
CA VAL A 182 -3.47 -32.36 4.13
C VAL A 182 -2.38 -33.16 4.85
N SER A 183 -1.18 -32.58 5.06
CA SER A 183 -0.08 -33.20 5.83
C SER A 183 -0.51 -33.52 7.27
N LEU A 184 -1.07 -32.55 7.98
CA LEU A 184 -1.49 -32.73 9.37
C LEU A 184 -2.65 -33.73 9.51
N ARG A 185 -3.54 -33.82 8.51
CA ARG A 185 -4.57 -34.87 8.48
C ARG A 185 -3.94 -36.26 8.33
N ALA A 186 -3.03 -36.45 7.40
CA ALA A 186 -2.31 -37.73 7.23
C ALA A 186 -1.51 -38.10 8.50
N LYS A 187 -0.86 -37.12 9.14
CA LYS A 187 -0.14 -37.33 10.42
C LYS A 187 -1.08 -37.66 11.58
N HIS A 188 -2.26 -37.06 11.60
CA HIS A 188 -3.29 -37.38 12.61
C HIS A 188 -3.71 -38.85 12.48
N ASP A 189 -4.04 -39.32 11.29
CA ASP A 189 -4.47 -40.68 11.03
C ASP A 189 -3.34 -41.69 11.34
N LEU A 190 -2.09 -41.31 11.04
CA LEU A 190 -0.91 -42.08 11.41
C LEU A 190 -0.73 -42.17 12.93
N ALA A 191 -0.86 -41.04 13.66
CA ALA A 191 -0.74 -41.00 15.10
C ALA A 191 -1.86 -41.78 15.81
N GLU A 192 -3.07 -41.70 15.29
CA GLU A 192 -4.21 -42.49 15.79
C GLU A 192 -3.97 -43.98 15.61
N SER A 193 -3.53 -44.41 14.44
CA SER A 193 -3.15 -45.79 14.16
C SER A 193 -2.01 -46.26 15.07
N TYR A 194 -1.04 -45.42 15.37
CA TYR A 194 0.08 -45.72 16.26
C TYR A 194 -0.38 -45.89 17.72
N VAL A 195 -1.26 -45.03 18.20
CA VAL A 195 -1.88 -45.18 19.54
C VAL A 195 -2.62 -46.50 19.66
N GLN A 196 -3.48 -46.86 18.70
CA GLN A 196 -4.22 -48.13 18.69
C GLN A 196 -3.30 -49.35 18.71
N LEU A 197 -2.19 -49.24 18.02
CA LEU A 197 -1.20 -50.30 17.93
C LEU A 197 -0.42 -50.47 19.25
N LEU A 198 -0.03 -49.35 19.92
CA LEU A 198 0.58 -49.38 21.25
C LEU A 198 -0.39 -49.84 22.34
N ASP A 199 -1.69 -49.50 22.21
CA ASP A 199 -2.72 -49.98 23.16
C ASP A 199 -2.88 -51.49 23.07
N THR A 200 -2.93 -52.05 21.83
CA THR A 200 -2.91 -53.49 21.62
C THR A 200 -1.68 -54.17 22.19
N LEU A 201 -0.49 -53.58 21.98
CA LEU A 201 0.76 -54.07 22.53
C LEU A 201 0.76 -54.06 24.07
N ASN A 202 0.26 -52.97 24.66
CA ASN A 202 0.15 -52.81 26.12
C ASN A 202 -0.80 -53.88 26.72
N TYR A 203 -1.93 -54.13 26.07
CA TYR A 203 -2.84 -55.21 26.47
C TYR A 203 -2.16 -56.58 26.46
N ASN A 204 -1.46 -56.91 25.35
CA ASN A 204 -0.76 -58.20 25.19
C ASN A 204 0.35 -58.40 26.21
N VAL A 205 1.23 -57.37 26.42
CA VAL A 205 2.32 -57.43 27.36
C VAL A 205 1.83 -57.56 28.79
N ASN A 206 0.76 -56.87 29.17
CA ASN A 206 0.14 -57.04 30.50
C ASN A 206 -0.40 -58.46 30.73
N ALA A 207 -0.98 -59.10 29.67
CA ALA A 207 -1.41 -60.51 29.73
C ALA A 207 -0.20 -61.46 29.92
N MET A 208 0.91 -61.20 29.20
CA MET A 208 2.18 -61.99 29.33
C MET A 208 2.78 -61.85 30.73
N VAL A 209 2.75 -60.67 31.34
CA VAL A 209 3.22 -60.44 32.72
C VAL A 209 2.41 -61.27 33.71
N LYS A 210 1.04 -61.34 33.55
CA LYS A 210 0.19 -62.18 34.43
C LYS A 210 0.52 -63.68 34.31
N GLN A 211 1.01 -64.10 33.17
CA GLN A 211 1.42 -65.50 32.93
C GLN A 211 2.92 -65.76 33.24
N GLY A 212 3.67 -64.77 33.72
CA GLY A 212 5.09 -64.89 34.05
C GLY A 212 6.05 -64.94 32.85
N VAL A 213 5.59 -64.62 31.63
CA VAL A 213 6.36 -64.70 30.38
C VAL A 213 7.04 -63.35 30.04
N ALA A 214 6.56 -62.23 30.61
CA ALA A 214 7.14 -60.90 30.48
C ALA A 214 7.37 -60.26 31.86
N THR A 215 8.22 -59.25 31.94
CA THR A 215 8.51 -58.55 33.17
C THR A 215 7.59 -57.37 33.42
N LYS A 216 7.48 -56.92 34.66
CA LYS A 216 6.74 -55.70 34.99
C LYS A 216 7.40 -54.46 34.35
N ALA A 217 8.72 -54.50 34.16
CA ALA A 217 9.43 -53.42 33.46
C ALA A 217 9.01 -53.28 32.00
N ASP A 218 8.81 -54.41 31.29
CA ASP A 218 8.32 -54.40 29.91
C ASP A 218 6.93 -53.72 29.79
N ALA A 219 6.01 -54.08 30.73
CA ALA A 219 4.69 -53.46 30.74
C ALA A 219 4.74 -51.95 31.03
N LEU A 220 5.58 -51.51 31.94
CA LEU A 220 5.74 -50.09 32.24
C LEU A 220 6.39 -49.32 31.06
N SER A 221 7.36 -49.91 30.35
CA SER A 221 7.98 -49.33 29.17
C SER A 221 6.94 -49.08 28.05
N VAL A 222 6.07 -50.09 27.79
CA VAL A 222 4.99 -49.92 26.80
C VAL A 222 3.98 -48.87 27.24
N ALA A 223 3.62 -48.84 28.53
CA ALA A 223 2.66 -47.86 29.08
C ALA A 223 3.19 -46.42 28.94
N VAL A 224 4.48 -46.19 29.18
CA VAL A 224 5.14 -44.89 28.96
C VAL A 224 5.03 -44.48 27.49
N LYS A 225 5.36 -45.39 26.55
CA LYS A 225 5.28 -45.12 25.12
C LYS A 225 3.86 -44.84 24.66
N LEU A 226 2.85 -45.53 25.20
CA LEU A 226 1.44 -45.25 24.91
C LEU A 226 1.03 -43.85 25.39
N ASN A 227 1.50 -43.42 26.57
CA ASN A 227 1.23 -42.07 27.08
C ASN A 227 1.89 -40.98 26.19
N GLU A 228 3.16 -41.21 25.80
CA GLU A 228 3.85 -40.31 24.84
C GLU A 228 3.07 -40.17 23.53
N ALA A 229 2.60 -41.29 22.94
CA ALA A 229 1.84 -41.31 21.72
C ALA A 229 0.50 -40.56 21.86
N ASN A 230 -0.20 -40.69 22.99
CA ASN A 230 -1.44 -39.95 23.26
C ASN A 230 -1.20 -38.42 23.37
N VAL A 231 -0.08 -38.00 23.96
CA VAL A 231 0.31 -36.60 24.00
C VAL A 231 0.59 -36.07 22.57
N ASP A 232 1.30 -36.84 21.76
CA ASP A 232 1.62 -36.44 20.38
C ASP A 232 0.37 -36.42 19.49
N LEU A 233 -0.55 -37.36 19.63
CA LEU A 233 -1.87 -37.34 18.97
C LEU A 233 -2.63 -36.05 19.33
N THR A 234 -2.61 -35.65 20.61
CA THR A 234 -3.25 -34.41 21.06
C THR A 234 -2.64 -33.18 20.38
N LYS A 235 -1.28 -33.13 20.29
CA LYS A 235 -0.58 -32.03 19.61
C LYS A 235 -0.94 -31.95 18.13
N VAL A 236 -0.96 -33.08 17.44
CA VAL A 236 -1.30 -33.13 16.00
C VAL A 236 -2.75 -32.74 15.77
N LYS A 237 -3.68 -33.19 16.63
CA LYS A 237 -5.10 -32.81 16.57
C LYS A 237 -5.28 -31.27 16.70
N ASN A 238 -4.58 -30.68 17.66
CA ASN A 238 -4.61 -29.23 17.85
C ASN A 238 -3.97 -28.50 16.66
N GLY A 239 -2.84 -28.99 16.13
CA GLY A 239 -2.19 -28.46 14.94
C GLY A 239 -3.08 -28.49 13.71
N LEU A 240 -3.82 -29.59 13.50
CA LEU A 240 -4.79 -29.71 12.40
C LEU A 240 -5.94 -28.71 12.54
N ALA A 241 -6.46 -28.51 13.76
CA ALA A 241 -7.52 -27.54 14.00
C ALA A 241 -7.05 -26.10 13.69
N LEU A 242 -5.85 -25.72 14.17
CA LEU A 242 -5.27 -24.40 13.91
C LEU A 242 -4.96 -24.17 12.42
N SER A 243 -4.44 -25.19 11.74
CA SER A 243 -4.19 -25.13 10.29
C SER A 243 -5.46 -24.90 9.48
N ARG A 244 -6.57 -25.58 9.84
CA ARG A 244 -7.88 -25.35 9.21
C ARG A 244 -8.40 -23.93 9.46
N MET A 245 -8.24 -23.41 10.68
CA MET A 245 -8.58 -22.02 11.00
C MET A 245 -7.79 -21.02 10.15
N LEU A 246 -6.48 -21.25 9.97
CA LEU A 246 -5.64 -20.43 9.13
C LEU A 246 -6.08 -20.45 7.65
N LEU A 247 -6.36 -21.65 7.12
CA LEU A 247 -6.85 -21.79 5.74
C LEU A 247 -8.20 -21.07 5.55
N ALA A 248 -9.14 -21.23 6.51
CA ALA A 248 -10.41 -20.51 6.47
C ALA A 248 -10.21 -18.99 6.45
N GLN A 249 -9.32 -18.47 7.29
CA GLN A 249 -8.98 -17.05 7.32
C GLN A 249 -8.39 -16.57 5.99
N LEU A 250 -7.47 -17.33 5.40
CA LEU A 250 -6.86 -17.00 4.08
C LEU A 250 -7.92 -16.98 2.98
N CYS A 251 -8.89 -17.90 3.02
CA CYS A 251 -10.05 -17.93 2.11
C CYS A 251 -11.08 -16.81 2.39
N GLY A 252 -10.85 -15.97 3.42
CA GLY A 252 -11.78 -14.91 3.81
C GLY A 252 -13.06 -15.41 4.50
N LEU A 253 -13.03 -16.62 5.05
CA LEU A 253 -14.11 -17.23 5.81
C LEU A 253 -13.93 -17.04 7.32
N PRO A 254 -14.99 -17.14 8.12
CA PRO A 254 -14.85 -17.19 9.58
C PRO A 254 -13.93 -18.35 10.01
N SER A 255 -13.07 -18.11 10.99
CA SER A 255 -12.11 -19.13 11.50
C SER A 255 -12.79 -20.37 12.10
N THR A 256 -14.08 -20.27 12.45
CA THR A 256 -14.90 -21.38 12.93
C THR A 256 -15.42 -22.29 11.82
N THR A 257 -15.19 -21.92 10.54
CA THR A 257 -15.67 -22.74 9.40
C THR A 257 -14.81 -23.99 9.29
N VAL A 258 -15.45 -25.14 9.42
CA VAL A 258 -14.80 -26.45 9.21
C VAL A 258 -14.90 -26.80 7.72
N MET A 259 -13.74 -26.92 7.08
CA MET A 259 -13.61 -27.36 5.68
C MET A 259 -12.96 -28.74 5.65
N THR A 260 -13.52 -29.65 4.86
CA THR A 260 -12.87 -30.91 4.50
C THR A 260 -12.30 -30.77 3.11
N LEU A 261 -11.01 -31.05 2.93
CA LEU A 261 -10.33 -30.85 1.66
C LEU A 261 -10.39 -32.08 0.77
N ALA A 262 -10.39 -31.87 -0.53
CA ALA A 262 -10.51 -32.95 -1.52
C ALA A 262 -9.32 -33.95 -1.53
N ASP A 263 -8.17 -33.49 -1.03
CA ASP A 263 -6.94 -34.28 -1.00
C ASP A 263 -6.64 -34.89 0.39
N GLU A 264 -7.50 -34.63 1.39
CA GLU A 264 -7.41 -35.29 2.70
C GLU A 264 -7.59 -36.82 2.54
N GLY A 265 -6.66 -37.59 3.09
CA GLY A 265 -6.71 -39.06 3.06
C GLY A 265 -6.22 -39.71 1.77
N LYS A 266 -5.76 -38.96 0.78
CA LYS A 266 -5.08 -39.53 -0.38
C LYS A 266 -3.68 -40.03 0.00
N GLN A 267 -3.42 -41.30 -0.24
CA GLN A 267 -2.12 -41.92 0.11
C GLN A 267 -0.97 -41.54 -0.81
N GLN A 268 -1.25 -41.14 -2.06
CA GLN A 268 -0.24 -40.66 -3.01
C GLN A 268 -0.79 -39.46 -3.77
N ILE A 269 0.02 -38.44 -3.88
CA ILE A 269 -0.21 -37.26 -4.71
C ILE A 269 0.84 -37.31 -5.82
N ASP A 270 0.40 -37.57 -7.04
CA ASP A 270 1.30 -37.71 -8.18
C ASP A 270 1.74 -36.34 -8.69
N ASP A 271 2.88 -35.89 -8.21
CA ASP A 271 3.67 -34.83 -8.87
C ASP A 271 5.15 -35.22 -8.82
N THR A 272 5.61 -35.84 -9.92
CA THR A 272 7.00 -36.29 -10.08
C THR A 272 7.75 -35.44 -11.10
N SER A 273 7.23 -34.30 -11.51
CA SER A 273 7.87 -33.44 -12.48
C SER A 273 9.19 -32.88 -11.95
N MET A 274 10.29 -33.26 -12.62
CA MET A 274 11.59 -32.65 -12.33
C MET A 274 11.61 -31.23 -12.90
N PRO A 275 12.09 -30.25 -12.14
CA PRO A 275 12.23 -28.87 -12.63
C PRO A 275 13.26 -28.82 -13.76
N ALA A 276 13.12 -27.85 -14.66
CA ALA A 276 14.13 -27.58 -15.68
C ALA A 276 15.46 -27.21 -15.02
N THR A 277 16.56 -27.56 -15.67
CA THR A 277 17.92 -27.28 -15.21
C THR A 277 18.37 -25.83 -15.46
N ALA A 278 17.72 -25.16 -16.41
CA ALA A 278 18.00 -23.76 -16.75
C ALA A 278 16.72 -23.03 -17.15
N TYR A 279 16.63 -21.75 -16.80
CA TYR A 279 15.52 -20.86 -17.11
C TYR A 279 16.02 -19.65 -17.89
N ASN A 280 15.21 -19.19 -18.87
CA ASN A 280 15.47 -17.91 -19.53
C ASN A 280 15.14 -16.77 -18.56
N MET A 281 16.16 -16.07 -18.07
CA MET A 281 15.99 -15.01 -17.08
C MET A 281 15.26 -13.79 -17.64
N ASP A 282 15.35 -13.49 -18.93
CA ASP A 282 14.60 -12.39 -19.53
C ASP A 282 13.09 -12.64 -19.47
N ASP A 283 12.65 -13.86 -19.71
CA ASP A 283 11.25 -14.26 -19.56
C ASP A 283 10.77 -14.16 -18.10
N VAL A 284 11.63 -14.53 -17.15
CA VAL A 284 11.34 -14.39 -15.72
C VAL A 284 11.18 -12.91 -15.34
N TYR A 285 12.13 -12.06 -15.75
CA TYR A 285 12.07 -10.63 -15.49
C TYR A 285 10.82 -9.97 -16.07
N ALA A 286 10.39 -10.39 -17.27
CA ALA A 286 9.19 -9.85 -17.91
C ALA A 286 7.88 -10.20 -17.17
N ARG A 287 7.83 -11.34 -16.47
CA ARG A 287 6.63 -11.83 -15.78
C ARG A 287 6.54 -11.37 -14.33
N ARG A 288 7.67 -11.05 -13.69
CA ARG A 288 7.75 -10.70 -12.27
C ARG A 288 7.08 -9.35 -11.97
N GLN A 289 5.99 -9.40 -11.19
CA GLN A 289 5.22 -8.20 -10.82
C GLN A 289 5.96 -7.27 -9.85
N ASP A 290 6.83 -7.81 -9.00
CA ASP A 290 7.67 -7.03 -8.09
C ASP A 290 8.74 -6.23 -8.85
N LEU A 291 9.37 -6.80 -9.86
CA LEU A 291 10.31 -6.09 -10.73
C LEU A 291 9.60 -5.01 -11.56
N ASN A 292 8.43 -5.32 -12.10
CA ASN A 292 7.58 -4.33 -12.79
C ASN A 292 7.22 -3.16 -11.87
N ALA A 293 6.88 -3.44 -10.61
CA ALA A 293 6.60 -2.40 -9.62
C ALA A 293 7.82 -1.49 -9.37
N LEU A 294 9.03 -2.05 -9.26
CA LEU A 294 10.27 -1.28 -9.13
C LEU A 294 10.54 -0.41 -10.36
N GLN A 295 10.33 -0.94 -11.57
CA GLN A 295 10.49 -0.17 -12.82
C GLN A 295 9.52 1.00 -12.91
N LEU A 296 8.25 0.80 -12.51
CA LEU A 296 7.25 1.87 -12.43
C LEU A 296 7.63 2.91 -11.37
N GLY A 297 8.18 2.45 -10.24
CA GLY A 297 8.75 3.32 -9.21
C GLY A 297 9.88 4.19 -9.76
N ALA A 298 10.83 3.63 -10.52
CA ALA A 298 11.91 4.39 -11.15
C ALA A 298 11.38 5.46 -12.12
N LYS A 299 10.36 5.13 -12.94
CA LYS A 299 9.69 6.09 -13.82
C LYS A 299 9.06 7.25 -13.06
N ILE A 300 8.49 7.00 -11.87
CA ILE A 300 7.95 8.05 -10.98
C ILE A 300 9.09 9.02 -10.57
N TYR A 301 10.23 8.49 -10.16
CA TYR A 301 11.37 9.31 -9.75
C TYR A 301 11.99 10.11 -10.92
N GLU A 302 12.01 9.57 -12.13
CA GLU A 302 12.37 10.32 -13.34
C GLU A 302 11.43 11.50 -13.59
N GLN A 303 10.12 11.32 -13.40
CA GLN A 303 9.17 12.42 -13.55
C GLN A 303 9.27 13.43 -12.40
N LYS A 304 9.59 13.01 -11.16
CA LYS A 304 9.88 13.93 -10.04
C LYS A 304 11.05 14.84 -10.37
N ALA A 305 12.11 14.32 -10.99
CA ALA A 305 13.22 15.16 -11.47
C ALA A 305 12.75 16.21 -12.49
N LYS A 306 11.80 15.86 -13.38
CA LYS A 306 11.21 16.85 -14.32
C LYS A 306 10.34 17.89 -13.62
N VAL A 307 9.65 17.53 -12.52
CA VAL A 307 8.92 18.50 -11.68
C VAL A 307 9.88 19.52 -11.07
N GLU A 308 11.02 19.08 -10.55
CA GLU A 308 12.04 19.97 -10.01
C GLU A 308 12.68 20.84 -11.12
N MET A 309 12.92 20.28 -12.29
CA MET A 309 13.39 21.05 -13.46
C MET A 309 12.41 22.14 -13.87
N ALA A 310 11.10 21.86 -13.81
CA ALA A 310 10.05 22.80 -14.14
C ALA A 310 10.04 24.04 -13.22
N SER A 311 10.57 23.94 -12.00
CA SER A 311 10.72 25.06 -11.07
C SER A 311 11.74 26.13 -11.55
N MET A 312 12.57 25.82 -12.53
CA MET A 312 13.54 26.72 -13.15
C MET A 312 13.04 27.36 -14.45
N LEU A 313 11.87 26.91 -14.95
CA LEU A 313 11.29 27.37 -16.20
C LEU A 313 10.22 28.44 -15.97
N PRO A 314 9.92 29.29 -16.95
CA PRO A 314 8.83 30.27 -16.86
C PRO A 314 7.49 29.60 -16.56
N GLN A 315 6.62 30.31 -15.85
CA GLN A 315 5.27 29.89 -15.54
C GLN A 315 4.30 31.00 -15.94
N LEU A 316 3.26 30.64 -16.70
CA LEU A 316 2.25 31.55 -17.19
C LEU A 316 0.85 31.05 -16.76
N ALA A 317 0.10 31.91 -16.11
CA ALA A 317 -1.31 31.72 -15.82
C ALA A 317 -2.16 32.90 -16.31
N VAL A 318 -3.36 32.64 -16.75
CA VAL A 318 -4.37 33.66 -16.99
C VAL A 318 -5.33 33.65 -15.82
N MET A 319 -5.71 34.85 -15.35
CA MET A 319 -6.61 35.04 -14.21
C MET A 319 -7.75 35.97 -14.60
N GLY A 320 -8.96 35.63 -14.17
CA GLY A 320 -10.11 36.50 -14.15
C GLY A 320 -10.60 36.64 -12.71
N MET A 321 -10.91 37.85 -12.28
CA MET A 321 -11.36 38.13 -10.92
C MET A 321 -12.58 39.05 -10.94
N TYR A 322 -13.60 38.72 -10.19
CA TYR A 322 -14.67 39.63 -9.82
C TYR A 322 -14.59 39.90 -8.34
N SER A 323 -14.31 41.16 -7.97
CA SER A 323 -14.19 41.57 -6.57
C SER A 323 -15.34 42.47 -6.16
N VAL A 324 -15.85 42.31 -4.96
CA VAL A 324 -16.90 43.11 -4.34
C VAL A 324 -16.40 43.60 -2.98
N SER A 325 -16.61 44.87 -2.67
CA SER A 325 -16.26 45.37 -1.35
C SER A 325 -17.25 46.40 -0.83
N ASN A 326 -17.32 46.50 0.50
CA ASN A 326 -17.99 47.58 1.24
C ASN A 326 -17.08 47.95 2.43
N PRO A 327 -16.56 49.19 2.53
CA PRO A 327 -16.71 50.29 1.57
C PRO A 327 -16.14 49.97 0.18
N ASN A 328 -16.75 50.60 -0.85
CA ASN A 328 -16.35 50.42 -2.21
C ASN A 328 -14.96 51.01 -2.49
N SER A 329 -13.95 50.19 -2.66
CA SER A 329 -12.57 50.65 -2.89
C SER A 329 -12.35 51.25 -4.31
N PHE A 330 -13.28 51.03 -5.25
CA PHE A 330 -13.18 51.58 -6.60
C PHE A 330 -13.83 52.96 -6.75
N ASN A 331 -14.59 53.44 -5.79
CA ASN A 331 -15.29 54.72 -5.82
C ASN A 331 -15.20 55.44 -4.48
N GLY A 332 -13.99 55.89 -4.11
CA GLY A 332 -13.76 56.77 -2.94
C GLY A 332 -14.20 56.17 -1.62
N TYR A 333 -14.15 54.87 -1.42
CA TYR A 333 -14.56 54.17 -0.22
C TYR A 333 -16.02 54.51 0.23
N ALA A 334 -16.89 54.73 -0.74
CA ALA A 334 -18.32 54.95 -0.45
C ALA A 334 -18.89 53.73 0.32
N ASN A 335 -19.63 53.98 1.39
CA ASN A 335 -20.17 52.93 2.27
C ASN A 335 -21.39 52.24 1.63
N LYS A 336 -21.11 51.49 0.56
CA LYS A 336 -22.05 50.63 -0.17
C LYS A 336 -21.30 49.54 -0.90
N PHE A 337 -21.94 48.39 -1.08
CA PHE A 337 -21.39 47.31 -1.90
C PHE A 337 -21.28 47.71 -3.37
N ALA A 338 -20.13 47.53 -3.95
CA ALA A 338 -19.94 47.56 -5.37
C ALA A 338 -18.81 46.60 -5.79
N GLY A 339 -18.88 46.11 -7.01
CA GLY A 339 -17.94 45.18 -7.57
C GLY A 339 -17.36 45.62 -8.88
N ALA A 340 -16.22 45.06 -9.21
CA ALA A 340 -15.54 45.24 -10.49
C ALA A 340 -14.91 43.91 -10.93
N PHE A 341 -14.83 43.69 -12.24
CA PHE A 341 -14.08 42.56 -12.76
C PHE A 341 -12.72 43.03 -13.31
N SER A 342 -11.75 42.13 -13.24
CA SER A 342 -10.42 42.29 -13.84
C SER A 342 -10.00 41.00 -14.52
N VAL A 343 -9.27 41.12 -15.63
CA VAL A 343 -8.66 39.98 -16.35
C VAL A 343 -7.21 40.32 -16.57
N GLY A 344 -6.34 39.34 -16.34
CA GLY A 344 -4.91 39.54 -16.48
C GLY A 344 -4.15 38.22 -16.72
N ALA A 345 -2.89 38.34 -16.98
CA ALA A 345 -1.96 37.24 -17.07
C ALA A 345 -0.80 37.45 -16.11
N VAL A 346 -0.39 36.39 -15.43
CA VAL A 346 0.76 36.38 -14.55
C VAL A 346 1.86 35.52 -15.15
N LEU A 347 2.99 36.16 -15.50
CA LEU A 347 4.21 35.48 -15.93
C LEU A 347 5.23 35.52 -14.78
N LYS A 348 5.61 34.34 -14.27
CA LYS A 348 6.66 34.19 -13.27
C LYS A 348 7.90 33.55 -13.92
N VAL A 349 9.02 34.28 -13.96
CA VAL A 349 10.30 33.79 -14.50
C VAL A 349 11.31 33.75 -13.34
N PRO A 350 11.73 32.58 -12.88
CA PRO A 350 12.74 32.46 -11.85
C PRO A 350 14.13 32.79 -12.44
N LEU A 351 14.71 33.94 -12.10
CA LEU A 351 15.97 34.38 -12.65
C LEU A 351 17.18 33.88 -11.85
N TRP A 352 17.14 34.01 -10.54
CA TRP A 352 18.29 33.66 -9.69
C TRP A 352 17.87 33.12 -8.31
N HIS A 353 18.42 31.95 -7.92
CA HIS A 353 18.14 31.29 -6.64
C HIS A 353 19.42 30.68 -6.04
N TRP A 354 20.59 31.27 -6.30
CA TRP A 354 21.88 30.82 -5.76
C TRP A 354 22.14 29.31 -5.96
N GLY A 355 21.71 28.75 -7.08
CA GLY A 355 21.84 27.33 -7.39
C GLY A 355 20.86 26.40 -6.66
N GLY A 356 19.96 26.91 -5.79
CA GLY A 356 19.05 26.08 -4.99
C GLY A 356 18.16 25.19 -5.83
N ASN A 357 17.50 25.72 -6.87
CA ASN A 357 16.62 24.94 -7.75
C ASN A 357 17.42 23.92 -8.58
N TYR A 358 18.61 24.29 -9.05
CA TYR A 358 19.50 23.37 -9.78
C TYR A 358 19.96 22.19 -8.90
N ASN A 359 20.31 22.44 -7.64
CA ASN A 359 20.68 21.37 -6.71
C ASN A 359 19.50 20.47 -6.34
N LYS A 360 18.27 21.00 -6.21
CA LYS A 360 17.05 20.20 -6.05
C LYS A 360 16.84 19.26 -7.25
N TYR A 361 16.96 19.77 -8.47
CA TYR A 361 16.89 18.96 -9.68
C TYR A 361 17.96 17.86 -9.69
N ARG A 362 19.22 18.19 -9.36
CA ARG A 362 20.31 17.21 -9.30
C ARG A 362 20.05 16.15 -8.25
N ALA A 363 19.56 16.52 -7.07
CA ALA A 363 19.18 15.58 -6.03
C ALA A 363 18.08 14.62 -6.52
N ALA A 364 16.99 15.14 -7.09
CA ALA A 364 15.92 14.33 -7.64
C ALA A 364 16.38 13.41 -8.80
N ARG A 365 17.31 13.87 -9.63
CA ARG A 365 17.92 13.04 -10.67
C ARG A 365 18.78 11.92 -10.09
N THR A 366 19.52 12.20 -9.02
CA THR A 366 20.32 11.18 -8.32
C THR A 366 19.42 10.12 -7.69
N GLU A 367 18.27 10.52 -7.13
CA GLU A 367 17.26 9.56 -6.65
C GLU A 367 16.76 8.61 -7.76
N ALA A 368 16.55 9.14 -8.98
CA ALA A 368 16.18 8.28 -10.11
C ALA A 368 17.31 7.30 -10.50
N VAL A 369 18.57 7.72 -10.40
CA VAL A 369 19.74 6.83 -10.62
C VAL A 369 19.77 5.73 -9.54
N ILE A 370 19.55 6.09 -8.27
CA ILE A 370 19.46 5.10 -7.16
C ILE A 370 18.39 4.05 -7.48
N LYS A 371 17.20 4.44 -7.96
CA LYS A 371 16.14 3.50 -8.32
C LYS A 371 16.55 2.54 -9.46
N ASN A 372 17.34 3.00 -10.42
CA ASN A 372 17.86 2.12 -11.47
C ASN A 372 18.90 1.12 -10.93
N ILE A 373 19.71 1.52 -9.95
CA ILE A 373 20.64 0.60 -9.27
C ILE A 373 19.86 -0.43 -8.45
N GLU A 374 18.80 -0.03 -7.74
CA GLU A 374 17.91 -0.94 -7.01
C GLU A 374 17.25 -1.98 -7.94
N ILE A 375 16.93 -1.60 -9.19
CA ILE A 375 16.40 -2.54 -10.21
C ILE A 375 17.48 -3.56 -10.60
N ALA A 376 18.74 -3.13 -10.78
CA ALA A 376 19.82 -4.06 -11.08
C ALA A 376 20.05 -5.04 -9.91
N ASP A 377 20.16 -4.56 -8.69
CA ASP A 377 20.26 -5.39 -7.48
C ASP A 377 19.08 -6.37 -7.33
N ALA A 378 17.86 -5.91 -7.66
CA ALA A 378 16.69 -6.78 -7.65
C ALA A 378 16.78 -7.91 -8.69
N ARG A 379 17.35 -7.66 -9.87
CA ARG A 379 17.58 -8.69 -10.89
C ARG A 379 18.57 -9.75 -10.40
N ASP A 380 19.68 -9.33 -9.81
CA ASP A 380 20.68 -10.24 -9.25
C ASP A 380 20.06 -11.12 -8.14
N LYS A 381 19.24 -10.52 -7.28
CA LYS A 381 18.50 -11.25 -6.22
C LYS A 381 17.47 -12.22 -6.80
N ILE A 382 16.77 -11.86 -7.87
CA ILE A 382 15.81 -12.75 -8.55
C ILE A 382 16.53 -13.93 -9.17
N GLU A 383 17.66 -13.73 -9.82
CA GLU A 383 18.46 -14.82 -10.40
C GLU A 383 18.90 -15.80 -9.30
N LEU A 384 19.45 -15.30 -8.20
CA LEU A 384 19.81 -16.12 -7.04
C LEU A 384 18.59 -16.90 -6.51
N GLN A 385 17.44 -16.23 -6.38
CA GLN A 385 16.19 -16.83 -5.88
C GLN A 385 15.68 -17.95 -6.80
N VAL A 386 15.77 -17.78 -8.12
CA VAL A 386 15.40 -18.81 -9.11
C VAL A 386 16.30 -20.03 -8.96
N ASN A 387 17.61 -19.82 -8.89
CA ASN A 387 18.58 -20.91 -8.71
C ASN A 387 18.34 -21.66 -7.38
N GLN A 388 18.15 -20.93 -6.28
CA GLN A 388 17.83 -21.55 -4.99
C GLN A 388 16.52 -22.35 -5.02
N ALA A 389 15.47 -21.83 -5.65
CA ALA A 389 14.19 -22.52 -5.78
C ALA A 389 14.33 -23.80 -6.63
N SER A 390 15.10 -23.73 -7.72
CA SER A 390 15.37 -24.89 -8.57
C SER A 390 16.14 -25.97 -7.82
N PHE A 391 17.23 -25.63 -7.13
CA PHE A 391 17.99 -26.59 -6.33
C PHE A 391 17.16 -27.22 -5.23
N LYS A 392 16.35 -26.42 -4.54
CA LYS A 392 15.47 -26.90 -3.46
C LYS A 392 14.41 -27.87 -3.98
N THR A 393 13.85 -27.62 -5.18
CA THR A 393 12.90 -28.53 -5.81
C THR A 393 13.57 -29.86 -6.20
N GLN A 394 14.79 -29.82 -6.76
CA GLN A 394 15.56 -31.04 -7.08
C GLN A 394 15.91 -31.84 -5.81
N GLU A 395 16.30 -31.17 -4.72
CA GLU A 395 16.56 -31.79 -3.44
C GLU A 395 15.30 -32.47 -2.88
N ALA A 396 14.15 -31.78 -2.89
CA ALA A 396 12.88 -32.31 -2.41
C ALA A 396 12.48 -33.60 -3.17
N VAL A 397 12.63 -33.62 -4.49
CA VAL A 397 12.36 -34.83 -5.30
C VAL A 397 13.26 -35.99 -4.92
N LYS A 398 14.58 -35.75 -4.75
CA LYS A 398 15.54 -36.79 -4.33
C LYS A 398 15.23 -37.28 -2.90
N THR A 399 14.90 -36.38 -1.98
CA THR A 399 14.51 -36.69 -0.61
C THR A 399 13.26 -37.56 -0.59
N ARG A 400 12.23 -37.21 -1.38
CA ARG A 400 11.03 -38.04 -1.51
C ARG A 400 11.36 -39.47 -1.96
N MET A 401 12.21 -39.66 -2.96
CA MET A 401 12.60 -41.00 -3.43
C MET A 401 13.30 -41.81 -2.31
N ALA A 402 14.19 -41.17 -1.55
CA ALA A 402 14.89 -41.80 -0.43
C ALA A 402 13.95 -42.15 0.74
N THR A 403 13.06 -41.25 1.11
CA THR A 403 12.11 -41.47 2.23
C THR A 403 11.06 -42.55 1.87
N MET A 404 10.61 -42.63 0.61
CA MET A 404 9.73 -43.73 0.17
C MET A 404 10.41 -45.10 0.27
N SER A 405 11.68 -45.21 -0.14
CA SER A 405 12.47 -46.45 0.01
C SER A 405 12.68 -46.80 1.49
N ASN A 406 12.91 -45.77 2.36
CA ASN A 406 13.04 -45.98 3.81
C ASN A 406 11.73 -46.48 4.43
N LEU A 407 10.58 -45.91 3.99
CA LEU A 407 9.25 -46.36 4.43
C LEU A 407 8.98 -47.81 4.08
N GLU A 408 9.31 -48.26 2.88
CA GLU A 408 9.18 -49.68 2.47
C GLU A 408 9.97 -50.59 3.41
N LYS A 409 11.25 -50.25 3.68
CA LYS A 409 12.11 -51.04 4.59
C LYS A 409 11.58 -50.99 6.06
N ALA A 410 11.08 -49.83 6.52
CA ALA A 410 10.52 -49.72 7.84
C ALA A 410 9.21 -50.53 8.02
N ASN A 411 8.36 -50.60 6.97
CA ASN A 411 7.18 -51.47 6.93
C ASN A 411 7.55 -52.95 7.09
N GLU A 412 8.55 -53.42 6.35
CA GLU A 412 8.97 -54.80 6.41
C GLU A 412 9.65 -55.11 7.73
N ASN A 413 10.49 -54.22 8.28
CA ASN A 413 11.09 -54.38 9.60
C ASN A 413 10.03 -54.51 10.68
N LEU A 414 9.00 -53.67 10.63
CA LEU A 414 7.88 -53.72 11.58
C LEU A 414 7.11 -55.07 11.45
N ARG A 415 6.89 -55.52 10.20
CA ARG A 415 6.21 -56.79 9.97
C ARG A 415 7.00 -57.96 10.59
N ILE A 416 8.32 -58.02 10.38
CA ILE A 416 9.20 -59.05 10.95
C ILE A 416 9.21 -58.98 12.47
N ALA A 417 9.36 -57.79 13.04
CA ALA A 417 9.37 -57.60 14.50
C ALA A 417 8.05 -58.04 15.15
N LYS A 418 6.88 -57.75 14.53
CA LYS A 418 5.57 -58.17 15.02
C LYS A 418 5.43 -59.73 14.99
N VAL A 419 5.88 -60.37 13.91
CA VAL A 419 5.85 -61.84 13.82
C VAL A 419 6.79 -62.46 14.82
N GLY A 420 8.03 -62.00 14.92
CA GLY A 420 9.03 -62.51 15.91
C GLY A 420 8.58 -62.38 17.34
N PHE A 421 7.90 -61.26 17.70
CA PHE A 421 7.31 -61.09 19.01
C PHE A 421 6.17 -62.08 19.28
N LYS A 422 5.27 -62.28 18.32
CA LYS A 422 4.18 -63.19 18.44
C LYS A 422 4.63 -64.65 18.65
N GLU A 423 5.72 -65.04 17.95
CA GLU A 423 6.34 -66.36 18.07
C GLU A 423 7.28 -66.49 19.26
N GLY A 424 7.40 -65.43 20.10
CA GLY A 424 8.26 -65.45 21.31
C GLY A 424 9.78 -65.38 21.08
N VAL A 425 10.22 -65.17 19.85
CA VAL A 425 11.66 -65.15 19.47
C VAL A 425 12.25 -63.71 19.52
N MET A 426 11.44 -62.68 19.73
CA MET A 426 11.88 -61.29 19.76
C MET A 426 11.31 -60.56 21.00
N PRO A 427 12.17 -59.81 21.74
CA PRO A 427 11.75 -59.08 22.93
C PRO A 427 10.87 -57.87 22.54
N VAL A 428 10.08 -57.37 23.47
CA VAL A 428 9.16 -56.24 23.31
C VAL A 428 9.86 -54.95 22.88
N ASP A 429 11.09 -54.72 23.39
CA ASP A 429 11.89 -53.55 23.05
C ASP A 429 12.22 -53.46 21.57
N ASN A 430 12.51 -54.59 20.90
CA ASN A 430 12.75 -54.63 19.48
C ASN A 430 11.50 -54.28 18.67
N VAL A 431 10.31 -54.71 19.13
CA VAL A 431 9.04 -54.33 18.51
C VAL A 431 8.76 -52.84 18.68
N MET A 432 9.00 -52.29 19.87
CA MET A 432 8.85 -50.85 20.12
C MET A 432 9.82 -50.02 19.26
N ALA A 433 11.09 -50.45 19.12
CA ALA A 433 12.06 -49.82 18.24
C ALA A 433 11.61 -49.84 16.76
N ALA A 434 11.11 -51.00 16.27
CA ALA A 434 10.58 -51.12 14.92
C ALA A 434 9.34 -50.24 14.70
N HIS A 435 8.45 -50.14 15.71
CA HIS A 435 7.30 -49.21 15.64
C HIS A 435 7.73 -47.75 15.57
N THR A 436 8.68 -47.36 16.39
CA THR A 436 9.22 -45.98 16.39
C THR A 436 9.86 -45.62 15.05
N ALA A 437 10.67 -46.55 14.50
CA ALA A 437 11.30 -46.39 13.20
C ALA A 437 10.24 -46.28 12.06
N TRP A 438 9.20 -47.09 12.13
CA TRP A 438 8.09 -47.08 11.19
C TRP A 438 7.30 -45.74 11.25
N LEU A 439 6.97 -45.26 12.46
CA LEU A 439 6.29 -43.98 12.66
C LEU A 439 7.10 -42.82 12.08
N LYS A 440 8.41 -42.82 12.35
CA LYS A 440 9.34 -41.81 11.82
C LYS A 440 9.40 -41.85 10.31
N ALA A 441 9.58 -43.02 9.70
CA ALA A 441 9.67 -43.19 8.25
C ALA A 441 8.37 -42.75 7.52
N ASN A 442 7.19 -43.06 8.11
CA ASN A 442 5.90 -42.59 7.57
C ASN A 442 5.76 -41.07 7.65
N SER A 443 6.12 -40.46 8.80
CA SER A 443 6.07 -39.01 8.96
C SER A 443 6.99 -38.29 7.96
N GLU A 444 8.24 -38.81 7.80
CA GLU A 444 9.20 -38.26 6.82
C GLU A 444 8.73 -38.41 5.37
N ALA A 445 8.09 -39.54 5.04
CA ALA A 445 7.52 -39.75 3.69
C ALA A 445 6.36 -38.77 3.39
N ILE A 446 5.47 -38.53 4.37
CA ILE A 446 4.39 -37.54 4.26
C ILE A 446 5.00 -36.15 4.06
N ASP A 447 5.98 -35.76 4.88
CA ASP A 447 6.61 -34.45 4.76
C ASP A 447 7.32 -34.27 3.42
N ALA A 448 8.11 -35.26 2.99
CA ALA A 448 8.82 -35.19 1.70
C ALA A 448 7.89 -35.10 0.51
N GLN A 449 6.71 -35.73 0.55
CA GLN A 449 5.71 -35.63 -0.50
C GLN A 449 5.12 -34.21 -0.59
N ILE A 450 4.78 -33.62 0.55
CA ILE A 450 4.25 -32.26 0.62
C ILE A 450 5.32 -31.23 0.25
N ASP A 451 6.57 -31.45 0.65
CA ASP A 451 7.68 -30.56 0.31
C ASP A 451 7.91 -30.46 -1.20
N VAL A 452 7.75 -31.54 -1.96
CA VAL A 452 7.83 -31.48 -3.43
C VAL A 452 6.76 -30.56 -3.99
N LEU A 453 5.51 -30.67 -3.52
CA LEU A 453 4.40 -29.82 -3.98
C LEU A 453 4.66 -28.35 -3.63
N LEU A 454 5.07 -28.07 -2.41
CA LEU A 454 5.36 -26.70 -1.96
C LEU A 454 6.56 -26.09 -2.71
N CYS A 455 7.61 -26.88 -2.98
CA CYS A 455 8.74 -26.42 -3.77
C CYS A 455 8.33 -26.10 -5.22
N ASN A 456 7.47 -26.92 -5.86
CA ASN A 456 6.95 -26.65 -7.19
C ASN A 456 6.09 -25.39 -7.23
N VAL A 457 5.22 -25.18 -6.26
CA VAL A 457 4.42 -23.95 -6.13
C VAL A 457 5.33 -22.73 -5.92
N TYR A 458 6.33 -22.83 -5.04
CA TYR A 458 7.30 -21.76 -4.81
C TYR A 458 8.14 -21.45 -6.07
N LEU A 459 8.60 -22.46 -6.77
CA LEU A 459 9.33 -22.30 -8.03
C LEU A 459 8.46 -21.58 -9.09
N SER A 460 7.18 -21.97 -9.22
CA SER A 460 6.23 -21.32 -10.12
C SER A 460 6.03 -19.84 -9.77
N LYS A 461 5.96 -19.52 -8.46
CA LYS A 461 5.90 -18.13 -7.96
C LYS A 461 7.14 -17.35 -8.34
N VAL A 462 8.33 -17.90 -8.10
CA VAL A 462 9.61 -17.23 -8.36
C VAL A 462 9.83 -17.01 -9.86
N LEU A 463 9.36 -17.93 -10.71
CA LEU A 463 9.38 -17.80 -12.17
C LEU A 463 8.31 -16.84 -12.72
N GLY A 464 7.38 -16.37 -11.91
CA GLY A 464 6.24 -15.56 -12.38
C GLY A 464 5.27 -16.34 -13.27
N THR A 465 5.18 -17.68 -13.11
CA THR A 465 4.31 -18.57 -13.91
C THR A 465 3.11 -19.09 -13.12
N MET A 466 2.87 -18.55 -11.94
CA MET A 466 1.77 -18.98 -11.08
C MET A 466 0.42 -18.76 -11.76
N LYS A 467 -0.39 -19.83 -11.85
CA LYS A 467 -1.76 -19.78 -12.37
C LYS A 467 -2.74 -19.63 -11.20
N TYR A 468 -3.74 -18.78 -11.34
CA TYR A 468 -4.78 -18.53 -10.34
C TYR A 468 -6.13 -18.20 -10.96
#